data_689b31532afda5ce059a91f3dddfdbdf
#
_entry.id   689b31532afda5ce059a91f3dddfdbdf
#
_cell.length_a   1.000
_cell.length_b   1.000
_cell.length_c   1.000
_cell.angle_alpha   90.00
_cell.angle_beta   90.00
_cell.angle_gamma   90.00
#
_symmetry.space_group_name_H-M   'P 1'
#
loop_
_entity.id
_entity.type
_entity.pdbx_description
1 polymer ?
#
loop_
_entity_poly.entity_id
_entity_poly.type
_entity_poly.pdbx_seq_one_letter_code
_entity_poly.pdbx_strand_id
1 'polypeptide(L)'
;MKWTANLLSFGLLAVFVSAAPVAERQLDLYQLQISSPANKNVDGRFLSLKNNTLGVFDGDDFSPVQVYPVESDKEGCSELHTYPVGIVDHSIGLMGPPGLLTLVDMTNPRTVQPGEGTVAQWDTFRISDGKLGNDVDGQWLAFPTQGNSWTLKWSDGSAMITADSMIVDVMYKSAGEGRYNGN
;
A
#
# COMPACT_ATOMS: atom_id res chain seq x y z
N MET A 1 -28.67 -47.35 -64.86
CA MET A 1 -28.51 -47.05 -63.48
C MET A 1 -27.29 -46.11 -63.31
N LYS A 2 -27.53 -44.83 -63.05
CA LYS A 2 -26.45 -43.83 -62.85
C LYS A 2 -26.40 -43.48 -61.38
N TRP A 3 -25.28 -43.76 -60.76
CA TRP A 3 -24.97 -43.35 -59.35
C TRP A 3 -24.29 -41.99 -59.36
N THR A 4 -24.91 -41.01 -58.76
CA THR A 4 -24.30 -39.70 -58.48
C THR A 4 -23.81 -39.69 -57.06
N ALA A 5 -22.50 -39.59 -56.91
CA ALA A 5 -21.84 -39.41 -55.58
C ALA A 5 -21.89 -37.93 -55.20
N ASN A 6 -22.58 -37.59 -54.11
CA ASN A 6 -22.56 -36.29 -53.51
C ASN A 6 -21.34 -36.19 -52.54
N LEU A 7 -20.35 -35.39 -52.88
CA LEU A 7 -19.24 -35.01 -52.03
C LEU A 7 -19.72 -33.84 -51.13
N LEU A 8 -19.94 -34.13 -49.86
CA LEU A 8 -20.15 -33.13 -48.78
C LEU A 8 -18.78 -32.61 -48.36
N SER A 9 -18.44 -31.38 -48.76
CA SER A 9 -17.27 -30.66 -48.29
C SER A 9 -17.56 -30.07 -46.90
N PHE A 10 -16.98 -30.66 -45.86
CA PHE A 10 -16.95 -30.06 -44.52
C PHE A 10 -15.87 -28.93 -44.49
N GLY A 11 -16.34 -27.70 -44.56
CA GLY A 11 -15.50 -26.54 -44.34
C GLY A 11 -15.15 -26.40 -42.85
N LEU A 12 -13.89 -26.63 -42.48
CA LEU A 12 -13.35 -26.38 -41.15
C LEU A 12 -13.22 -24.86 -40.96
N LEU A 13 -14.14 -24.23 -40.24
CA LEU A 13 -13.99 -22.83 -39.79
C LEU A 13 -12.98 -22.81 -38.64
N ALA A 14 -11.73 -22.43 -38.92
CA ALA A 14 -10.76 -22.14 -37.92
C ALA A 14 -11.09 -20.77 -37.28
N VAL A 15 -11.66 -20.78 -36.07
CA VAL A 15 -11.87 -19.57 -35.27
C VAL A 15 -10.51 -19.19 -34.68
N PHE A 16 -9.86 -18.18 -35.25
CA PHE A 16 -8.69 -17.55 -34.63
C PHE A 16 -9.17 -16.71 -33.46
N VAL A 17 -9.04 -17.22 -32.25
CA VAL A 17 -9.15 -16.42 -31.02
C VAL A 17 -7.91 -15.56 -30.96
N SER A 18 -8.02 -14.30 -31.39
CA SER A 18 -6.99 -13.29 -31.19
C SER A 18 -7.02 -12.93 -29.70
N ALA A 19 -6.04 -13.41 -28.94
CA ALA A 19 -5.80 -12.91 -27.59
C ALA A 19 -5.42 -11.43 -27.72
N ALA A 20 -6.30 -10.54 -27.27
CA ALA A 20 -5.96 -9.12 -27.16
C ALA A 20 -4.73 -8.98 -26.25
N PRO A 21 -3.73 -8.18 -26.63
CA PRO A 21 -2.58 -7.94 -25.74
C PRO A 21 -3.10 -7.35 -24.43
N VAL A 22 -2.69 -7.93 -23.31
CA VAL A 22 -2.96 -7.38 -21.98
C VAL A 22 -2.30 -6.00 -21.95
N ALA A 23 -3.10 -4.96 -21.76
CA ALA A 23 -2.59 -3.59 -21.72
C ALA A 23 -1.70 -3.43 -20.48
N GLU A 24 -0.43 -3.12 -20.72
CA GLU A 24 0.49 -2.74 -19.66
C GLU A 24 -0.03 -1.45 -19.01
N ARG A 25 -0.20 -1.47 -17.69
CA ARG A 25 -0.58 -0.28 -16.92
C ARG A 25 0.66 0.37 -16.36
N GLN A 26 0.79 1.65 -16.59
CA GLN A 26 1.78 2.50 -15.96
C GLN A 26 1.22 2.98 -14.61
N LEU A 27 2.05 2.90 -13.58
CA LEU A 27 1.70 3.31 -12.21
C LEU A 27 2.67 4.38 -11.75
N ASP A 28 2.15 5.47 -11.21
CA ASP A 28 2.97 6.46 -10.49
C ASP A 28 3.33 5.89 -9.13
N LEU A 29 4.63 5.75 -8.87
CA LEU A 29 5.14 5.19 -7.62
C LEU A 29 5.58 6.28 -6.66
N TYR A 30 5.36 6.00 -5.39
CA TYR A 30 5.70 6.90 -4.30
C TYR A 30 6.41 6.14 -3.18
N GLN A 31 7.15 6.88 -2.37
CA GLN A 31 7.77 6.42 -1.14
C GLN A 31 7.33 7.31 0.01
N LEU A 32 7.25 6.73 1.19
CA LEU A 32 6.89 7.44 2.42
C LEU A 32 8.17 7.83 3.16
N GLN A 33 8.31 9.12 3.49
CA GLN A 33 9.49 9.68 4.15
C GLN A 33 9.08 10.41 5.43
N ILE A 34 9.81 10.21 6.51
CA ILE A 34 9.57 10.97 7.74
C ILE A 34 10.13 12.38 7.59
N SER A 35 9.37 13.37 8.07
CA SER A 35 9.86 14.71 8.28
C SER A 35 9.75 15.06 9.76
N SER A 36 10.88 15.30 10.38
CA SER A 36 11.01 15.65 11.80
C SER A 36 12.25 16.54 12.02
N PRO A 37 12.19 17.83 11.67
CA PRO A 37 13.36 18.71 11.75
C PRO A 37 14.02 18.78 13.12
N ALA A 38 13.25 18.48 14.16
CA ALA A 38 13.73 18.47 15.55
C ALA A 38 14.56 17.21 15.89
N ASN A 39 14.44 16.12 15.13
CA ASN A 39 15.16 14.87 15.39
C ASN A 39 15.85 14.33 14.13
N LYS A 40 17.16 14.56 14.04
CA LYS A 40 18.00 14.15 12.92
C LYS A 40 18.13 12.64 12.73
N ASN A 41 17.80 11.84 13.75
CA ASN A 41 17.88 10.37 13.64
C ASN A 41 16.76 9.77 12.77
N VAL A 42 15.66 10.50 12.58
CA VAL A 42 14.51 10.04 11.78
C VAL A 42 14.22 10.96 10.60
N ASP A 43 14.63 12.23 10.65
CA ASP A 43 14.36 13.21 9.62
C ASP A 43 14.95 12.80 8.27
N GLY A 44 14.12 12.85 7.23
CA GLY A 44 14.52 12.50 5.87
C GLY A 44 14.63 11.00 5.60
N ARG A 45 14.42 10.13 6.57
CA ARG A 45 14.48 8.67 6.37
C ARG A 45 13.21 8.14 5.73
N PHE A 46 13.37 7.21 4.80
CA PHE A 46 12.26 6.51 4.14
C PHE A 46 11.77 5.33 4.96
N LEU A 47 10.47 5.05 4.85
CA LEU A 47 9.86 3.90 5.50
C LEU A 47 10.19 2.62 4.75
N SER A 48 10.50 1.60 5.50
CA SER A 48 10.75 0.24 5.05
C SER A 48 9.83 -0.73 5.76
N LEU A 49 9.76 -1.97 5.29
CA LEU A 49 8.93 -3.01 5.86
C LEU A 49 9.79 -3.99 6.68
N LYS A 50 9.37 -4.26 7.92
CA LYS A 50 9.93 -5.31 8.78
C LYS A 50 8.81 -6.00 9.54
N ASN A 51 8.66 -7.31 9.37
CA ASN A 51 7.62 -8.11 10.03
C ASN A 51 6.22 -7.48 9.91
N ASN A 52 5.82 -7.14 8.69
CA ASN A 52 4.56 -6.47 8.34
C ASN A 52 4.34 -5.08 8.97
N THR A 53 5.33 -4.52 9.64
CA THR A 53 5.27 -3.16 10.21
C THR A 53 6.11 -2.21 9.38
N LEU A 54 5.54 -1.05 9.06
CA LEU A 54 6.29 0.02 8.41
C LEU A 54 6.95 0.90 9.46
N GLY A 55 8.19 1.24 9.17
CA GLY A 55 9.00 2.06 10.04
C GLY A 55 10.32 2.43 9.40
N VAL A 56 11.17 3.04 10.20
CA VAL A 56 12.57 3.30 9.88
C VAL A 56 13.40 2.27 10.62
N PHE A 57 14.11 1.42 9.90
CA PHE A 57 14.90 0.36 10.49
C PHE A 57 16.38 0.55 10.17
N ASP A 58 17.26 0.19 11.13
CA ASP A 58 18.70 0.16 10.91
C ASP A 58 19.09 -1.10 10.15
N GLY A 59 20.10 -0.95 9.29
CA GLY A 59 20.67 -2.01 8.45
C GLY A 59 20.49 -1.73 6.97
N ASP A 60 21.41 -2.26 6.17
CA ASP A 60 21.44 -2.07 4.71
C ASP A 60 20.41 -2.95 3.97
N ASP A 61 19.74 -3.87 4.68
CA ASP A 61 18.81 -4.84 4.10
C ASP A 61 17.39 -4.29 3.91
N PHE A 62 17.11 -3.07 4.38
CA PHE A 62 15.78 -2.48 4.33
C PHE A 62 15.64 -1.45 3.20
N SER A 63 15.12 -1.90 2.06
CA SER A 63 14.78 -0.99 0.97
C SER A 63 13.49 -0.19 1.30
N PRO A 64 13.40 1.08 0.87
CA PRO A 64 12.17 1.85 0.99
C PRO A 64 10.99 1.16 0.31
N VAL A 65 9.87 1.10 1.00
CA VAL A 65 8.61 0.59 0.42
C VAL A 65 8.14 1.55 -0.66
N GLN A 66 7.80 1.00 -1.82
CA GLN A 66 7.14 1.73 -2.90
C GLN A 66 5.65 1.45 -2.87
N VAL A 67 4.84 2.48 -3.04
CA VAL A 67 3.38 2.39 -3.07
C VAL A 67 2.82 3.13 -4.27
N TYR A 68 1.63 2.76 -4.69
CA TYR A 68 0.83 3.50 -5.66
C TYR A 68 -0.58 3.72 -5.10
N PRO A 69 -1.19 4.90 -5.37
CA PRO A 69 -2.51 5.21 -4.86
C PRO A 69 -3.59 4.57 -5.75
N VAL A 70 -4.63 4.10 -5.11
CA VAL A 70 -5.90 3.70 -5.72
C VAL A 70 -7.00 4.52 -5.07
N GLU A 71 -7.95 5.00 -5.85
CA GLU A 71 -9.09 5.76 -5.32
C GLU A 71 -9.90 4.88 -4.37
N SER A 72 -10.18 5.40 -3.19
CA SER A 72 -11.01 4.74 -2.18
C SER A 72 -12.50 5.03 -2.44
N ASP A 73 -13.37 4.14 -1.97
CA ASP A 73 -14.82 4.38 -1.93
C ASP A 73 -15.19 5.54 -0.96
N LYS A 74 -14.26 5.98 -0.10
CA LYS A 74 -14.42 7.13 0.80
C LYS A 74 -13.96 8.41 0.13
N GLU A 75 -14.82 9.43 0.12
CA GLU A 75 -14.56 10.71 -0.53
C GLU A 75 -13.25 11.37 -0.04
N GLY A 76 -12.38 11.71 -0.97
CA GLY A 76 -11.09 12.35 -0.71
C GLY A 76 -10.05 11.45 -0.05
N CYS A 77 -10.28 10.14 -0.02
CA CYS A 77 -9.36 9.15 0.51
C CYS A 77 -8.75 8.27 -0.60
N SER A 78 -7.66 7.64 -0.29
CA SER A 78 -6.96 6.69 -1.15
C SER A 78 -6.61 5.41 -0.38
N GLU A 79 -6.57 4.30 -1.11
CA GLU A 79 -5.85 3.09 -0.72
C GLU A 79 -4.42 3.20 -1.21
N LEU A 80 -3.43 2.74 -0.44
CA LEU A 80 -2.03 2.74 -0.83
C LEU A 80 -1.55 1.30 -1.02
N HIS A 81 -1.54 0.83 -2.26
CA HIS A 81 -1.10 -0.52 -2.57
C HIS A 81 0.42 -0.58 -2.72
N THR A 82 1.03 -1.70 -2.33
CA THR A 82 2.48 -1.87 -2.41
C THR A 82 2.93 -2.33 -3.80
N TYR A 83 4.11 -1.87 -4.21
CA TYR A 83 4.76 -2.27 -5.45
C TYR A 83 6.02 -3.11 -5.15
N PRO A 84 6.33 -4.16 -5.92
CA PRO A 84 5.65 -4.60 -7.15
C PRO A 84 4.30 -5.27 -6.90
N VAL A 85 3.39 -5.09 -7.86
CA VAL A 85 2.06 -5.73 -7.81
C VAL A 85 2.23 -7.25 -7.92
N GLY A 86 1.76 -7.98 -6.92
CA GLY A 86 1.79 -9.44 -6.87
C GLY A 86 0.45 -10.08 -7.21
N ILE A 87 0.39 -11.41 -7.14
CA ILE A 87 -0.87 -12.19 -7.25
C ILE A 87 -1.76 -11.93 -6.02
N VAL A 88 -1.12 -11.69 -4.88
CA VAL A 88 -1.78 -11.36 -3.62
C VAL A 88 -1.77 -9.84 -3.47
N ASP A 89 -2.93 -9.28 -3.16
CA ASP A 89 -3.06 -7.84 -2.93
C ASP A 89 -2.44 -7.46 -1.59
N HIS A 90 -1.57 -6.46 -1.62
CA HIS A 90 -0.91 -5.86 -0.47
C HIS A 90 -1.18 -4.36 -0.43
N SER A 91 -1.65 -3.88 0.69
CA SER A 91 -1.93 -2.45 0.91
C SER A 91 -1.37 -2.00 2.25
N ILE A 92 -0.86 -0.78 2.27
CA ILE A 92 -0.52 -0.13 3.52
C ILE A 92 -1.82 0.14 4.29
N GLY A 93 -1.81 -0.11 5.58
CA GLY A 93 -2.95 0.14 6.43
C GLY A 93 -2.55 0.50 7.85
N LEU A 94 -3.55 0.80 8.64
CA LEU A 94 -3.46 1.12 10.05
C LEU A 94 -4.14 0.03 10.87
N MET A 95 -3.44 -0.60 11.81
CA MET A 95 -4.00 -1.66 12.64
C MET A 95 -3.57 -1.52 14.09
N GLY A 96 -4.51 -1.73 15.00
CA GLY A 96 -4.23 -1.69 16.45
C GLY A 96 -5.45 -1.36 17.29
N PRO A 97 -5.25 -1.09 18.58
CA PRO A 97 -6.33 -0.64 19.45
C PRO A 97 -6.87 0.73 18.98
N PRO A 98 -8.16 1.02 19.18
CA PRO A 98 -8.72 2.33 18.88
C PRO A 98 -7.88 3.45 19.51
N GLY A 99 -7.68 4.52 18.75
CA GLY A 99 -6.93 5.71 19.22
C GLY A 99 -5.44 5.68 18.96
N LEU A 100 -4.84 4.49 18.69
CA LEU A 100 -3.41 4.37 18.40
C LEU A 100 -3.14 3.19 17.47
N LEU A 101 -3.09 3.47 16.16
CA LEU A 101 -2.98 2.47 15.11
C LEU A 101 -1.58 2.43 14.52
N THR A 102 -0.99 1.25 14.44
CA THR A 102 0.33 1.02 13.84
C THR A 102 0.21 0.95 12.32
N LEU A 103 1.15 1.58 11.62
CA LEU A 103 1.27 1.51 10.16
C LEU A 103 1.84 0.17 9.76
N VAL A 104 1.09 -0.60 8.97
CA VAL A 104 1.40 -1.99 8.60
C VAL A 104 1.19 -2.26 7.12
N ASP A 105 1.78 -3.35 6.62
CA ASP A 105 1.42 -3.97 5.34
C ASP A 105 0.32 -5.00 5.57
N MET A 106 -0.79 -4.87 4.87
CA MET A 106 -1.95 -5.76 4.97
C MET A 106 -2.07 -6.60 3.72
N THR A 107 -2.13 -7.90 3.91
CA THR A 107 -2.42 -8.86 2.83
C THR A 107 -3.93 -8.96 2.65
N ASN A 108 -4.43 -8.80 1.41
CA ASN A 108 -5.85 -8.83 1.08
C ASN A 108 -6.70 -7.94 2.03
N PRO A 109 -6.47 -6.63 2.07
CA PRO A 109 -7.02 -5.73 3.09
C PRO A 109 -8.55 -5.80 3.20
N ARG A 110 -9.25 -6.02 2.08
CA ARG A 110 -10.73 -6.14 2.04
C ARG A 110 -11.27 -7.36 2.81
N THR A 111 -10.42 -8.34 3.12
CA THR A 111 -10.79 -9.56 3.84
C THR A 111 -10.23 -9.62 5.26
N VAL A 112 -9.46 -8.62 5.66
CA VAL A 112 -8.87 -8.55 7.00
C VAL A 112 -9.97 -8.48 8.05
N GLN A 113 -9.90 -9.40 9.01
CA GLN A 113 -10.77 -9.38 10.19
C GLN A 113 -9.89 -9.10 11.41
N PRO A 114 -9.94 -7.88 11.95
CA PRO A 114 -9.16 -7.54 13.13
C PRO A 114 -9.68 -8.34 14.34
N GLY A 115 -8.75 -8.71 15.22
CA GLY A 115 -9.10 -9.36 16.49
C GLY A 115 -9.93 -8.46 17.40
N GLU A 116 -10.48 -9.05 18.49
CA GLU A 116 -11.25 -8.31 19.49
C GLU A 116 -10.43 -7.12 20.05
N GLY A 117 -11.06 -5.96 20.15
CA GLY A 117 -10.42 -4.73 20.61
C GLY A 117 -9.41 -4.11 19.62
N THR A 118 -9.36 -4.62 18.40
CA THR A 118 -8.49 -4.11 17.33
C THR A 118 -9.33 -3.56 16.17
N VAL A 119 -8.88 -2.49 15.54
CA VAL A 119 -9.44 -1.96 14.29
C VAL A 119 -8.41 -2.06 13.18
N ALA A 120 -8.88 -2.14 11.94
CA ALA A 120 -8.06 -2.12 10.75
C ALA A 120 -8.65 -1.10 9.76
N GLN A 121 -7.80 -0.29 9.14
CA GLN A 121 -8.16 0.73 8.16
C GLN A 121 -7.11 0.71 7.05
N TRP A 122 -7.50 0.69 5.78
CA TRP A 122 -6.59 0.72 4.63
C TRP A 122 -7.05 1.69 3.54
N ASP A 123 -8.30 2.14 3.62
CA ASP A 123 -9.03 2.95 2.64
C ASP A 123 -9.27 4.39 3.12
N THR A 124 -8.45 4.85 4.10
CA THR A 124 -8.68 6.09 4.85
C THR A 124 -7.56 7.12 4.69
N PHE A 125 -6.57 6.85 3.83
CA PHE A 125 -5.45 7.76 3.68
C PHE A 125 -5.84 9.01 2.89
N ARG A 126 -5.47 10.17 3.42
CA ARG A 126 -5.58 11.47 2.74
C ARG A 126 -4.19 11.97 2.36
N ILE A 127 -4.06 12.41 1.10
CA ILE A 127 -2.83 12.99 0.59
C ILE A 127 -3.11 14.46 0.30
N SER A 128 -2.49 15.35 1.08
CA SER A 128 -2.63 16.80 0.92
C SER A 128 -1.27 17.46 1.11
N ASP A 129 -0.92 18.36 0.20
CA ASP A 129 0.35 19.12 0.22
C ASP A 129 1.60 18.22 0.34
N GLY A 130 1.55 17.03 -0.27
CA GLY A 130 2.62 16.04 -0.21
C GLY A 130 2.79 15.37 1.16
N LYS A 131 1.81 15.49 2.05
CA LYS A 131 1.75 14.80 3.33
C LYS A 131 0.69 13.71 3.32
N LEU A 132 0.99 12.63 4.00
CA LEU A 132 0.05 11.56 4.28
C LEU A 132 -0.65 11.80 5.60
N GLY A 133 -1.98 11.81 5.57
CA GLY A 133 -2.86 11.88 6.73
C GLY A 133 -3.86 10.73 6.73
N ASN A 134 -4.90 10.85 7.57
CA ASN A 134 -6.01 9.92 7.67
C ASN A 134 -7.34 10.70 7.56
N ASP A 135 -8.45 10.02 7.32
CA ASP A 135 -9.81 10.60 7.30
C ASP A 135 -10.29 11.04 8.70
N VAL A 136 -9.71 10.48 9.75
CA VAL A 136 -9.92 10.90 11.13
C VAL A 136 -8.84 11.90 11.54
N ASP A 137 -9.22 12.99 12.17
CA ASP A 137 -8.28 13.97 12.72
C ASP A 137 -7.29 13.32 13.68
N GLY A 138 -6.01 13.71 13.57
CA GLY A 138 -4.97 13.11 14.38
C GLY A 138 -3.57 13.52 13.93
N GLN A 139 -2.59 12.72 14.34
CA GLN A 139 -1.18 12.98 14.04
C GLN A 139 -0.37 11.70 13.95
N TRP A 140 0.72 11.74 13.18
CA TRP A 140 1.71 10.68 13.15
C TRP A 140 2.65 10.78 14.35
N LEU A 141 2.91 9.63 14.95
CA LEU A 141 3.85 9.46 16.04
C LEU A 141 4.90 8.42 15.66
N ALA A 142 6.18 8.77 15.86
CA ALA A 142 7.29 7.84 15.76
C ALA A 142 7.63 7.30 17.15
N PHE A 143 7.64 5.97 17.29
CA PHE A 143 7.98 5.26 18.52
C PHE A 143 9.34 4.61 18.36
N PRO A 144 10.30 4.86 19.26
CA PRO A 144 11.58 4.19 19.23
C PRO A 144 11.42 2.69 19.47
N THR A 145 12.24 1.92 18.78
CA THR A 145 12.40 0.48 18.99
C THR A 145 13.88 0.16 19.27
N GLN A 146 14.32 -1.07 19.06
CA GLN A 146 15.72 -1.40 19.29
C GLN A 146 16.65 -0.69 18.32
N GLY A 147 17.82 -0.25 18.83
CA GLY A 147 18.81 0.48 18.05
C GLY A 147 18.31 1.87 17.67
N ASN A 148 18.56 2.28 16.44
CA ASN A 148 18.08 3.54 15.87
C ASN A 148 16.87 3.30 14.93
N SER A 149 16.02 2.35 15.31
CA SER A 149 14.82 1.97 14.55
C SER A 149 13.57 2.59 15.19
N TRP A 150 12.57 2.87 14.34
CA TRP A 150 11.35 3.57 14.74
C TRP A 150 10.15 2.98 13.99
N THR A 151 9.05 2.77 14.71
CA THR A 151 7.77 2.41 14.11
C THR A 151 6.82 3.60 14.08
N LEU A 152 5.93 3.64 13.10
CA LEU A 152 4.96 4.73 12.97
C LEU A 152 3.57 4.30 13.41
N LYS A 153 2.91 5.22 14.12
CA LYS A 153 1.51 5.05 14.54
C LYS A 153 0.72 6.32 14.26
N TRP A 154 -0.54 6.14 13.91
CA TRP A 154 -1.53 7.21 13.87
C TRP A 154 -2.24 7.32 15.22
N SER A 155 -2.31 8.52 15.76
CA SER A 155 -3.06 8.80 17.00
C SER A 155 -4.14 9.84 16.72
N ASP A 156 -5.39 9.54 17.12
CA ASP A 156 -6.51 10.48 17.11
C ASP A 156 -6.62 11.26 18.44
N GLY A 157 -5.66 11.09 19.34
CA GLY A 157 -5.61 11.76 20.64
C GLY A 157 -6.44 11.11 21.74
N SER A 158 -7.20 10.04 21.46
CA SER A 158 -8.03 9.36 22.46
C SER A 158 -7.26 8.34 23.29
N ALA A 159 -6.13 7.84 22.78
CA ALA A 159 -5.30 6.86 23.49
C ALA A 159 -4.25 7.53 24.36
N MET A 160 -3.89 6.87 25.46
CA MET A 160 -2.73 7.26 26.29
C MET A 160 -1.44 6.97 25.54
N ILE A 161 -0.57 7.97 25.39
CA ILE A 161 0.69 7.89 24.66
C ILE A 161 1.85 7.89 25.65
N THR A 162 2.82 7.01 25.44
CA THR A 162 4.06 7.01 26.24
C THR A 162 4.94 8.19 25.90
N ALA A 163 5.74 8.67 26.87
CA ALA A 163 6.59 9.84 26.72
C ALA A 163 7.71 9.69 25.66
N ASP A 164 7.97 8.47 25.21
CA ASP A 164 9.08 8.18 24.30
C ASP A 164 8.75 8.45 22.82
N SER A 165 7.48 8.71 22.49
CA SER A 165 7.06 9.01 21.12
C SER A 165 7.33 10.46 20.75
N MET A 166 7.49 10.71 19.45
CA MET A 166 7.60 12.06 18.91
C MET A 166 6.60 12.28 17.78
N ILE A 167 6.10 13.50 17.67
CA ILE A 167 5.25 13.93 16.54
C ILE A 167 6.13 14.08 15.30
N VAL A 168 5.67 13.53 14.17
CA VAL A 168 6.34 13.61 12.89
C VAL A 168 5.31 13.88 11.77
N ASP A 169 5.78 14.37 10.64
CA ASP A 169 5.03 14.32 9.38
C ASP A 169 5.48 13.11 8.56
N VAL A 170 4.55 12.49 7.83
CA VAL A 170 4.85 11.48 6.82
C VAL A 170 4.67 12.13 5.45
N MET A 171 5.78 12.29 4.73
CA MET A 171 5.82 12.89 3.40
C MET A 171 5.59 11.83 2.34
N TYR A 172 4.76 12.18 1.35
CA TYR A 172 4.44 11.37 0.19
C TYR A 172 5.30 11.84 -0.99
N LYS A 173 6.36 11.09 -1.31
CA LYS A 173 7.39 11.49 -2.28
C LYS A 173 7.33 10.66 -3.54
N SER A 174 7.36 11.30 -4.73
CA SER A 174 7.44 10.59 -6.00
C SER A 174 8.71 9.72 -6.05
N ALA A 175 8.55 8.48 -6.50
CA ALA A 175 9.62 7.49 -6.68
C ALA A 175 9.77 7.06 -8.14
N GLY A 176 9.09 7.73 -9.07
CA GLY A 176 9.09 7.41 -10.49
C GLY A 176 7.89 6.59 -10.93
N GLU A 177 8.06 5.81 -11.98
CA GLU A 177 7.00 5.04 -12.61
C GLU A 177 7.28 3.55 -12.50
N GLY A 178 6.23 2.77 -12.27
CA GLY A 178 6.24 1.32 -12.33
C GLY A 178 5.39 0.79 -13.48
N ARG A 179 5.62 -0.46 -13.84
CA ARG A 179 4.85 -1.15 -14.88
C ARG A 179 4.18 -2.39 -14.29
N TYR A 180 2.94 -2.59 -14.65
CA TYR A 180 2.17 -3.76 -14.26
C TYR A 180 1.53 -4.40 -15.49
N ASN A 181 1.87 -5.66 -15.71
CA ASN A 181 1.19 -6.50 -16.69
C ASN A 181 0.06 -7.23 -15.94
N GLY A 182 -1.14 -6.66 -15.95
CA GLY A 182 -2.30 -7.29 -15.34
C GLY A 182 -2.55 -8.66 -15.98
N ASN A 183 -2.54 -9.72 -15.16
CA ASN A 183 -3.03 -11.03 -15.57
C ASN A 183 -4.53 -11.11 -15.38
#